data_ad91a18c86301682221b301374a9297e
#
_entry.id   ad91a18c86301682221b301374a9297e
#
_cell.length_a   1.000
_cell.length_b   1.000
_cell.length_c   1.000
_cell.angle_alpha   90.00
_cell.angle_beta   90.00
_cell.angle_gamma   90.00
#
_symmetry.space_group_name_H-M   'P 1'
#
loop_
_entity.id
_entity.type
_entity.pdbx_description
1 polymer ?
#
loop_
_entity_poly.entity_id
_entity_poly.type
_entity_poly.pdbx_seq_one_letter_code
_entity_poly.pdbx_strand_id
1 'polypeptide(L)'
;MCGIMGYHCFGNVRPDKEKITDMFTLLETRGRDASGFAFIRDNNLIVHKAPVKSSELTKSPDWKNLTLPKIMIMHTRMKTQGTEKNNHNNHPLFSKNGTAIVHNGIVYNDKEIFGKKQRDAEVDSESILHLLSIKARGDKIKRLFDRIEGSFAVAAIDKSQPDKLFLIKKDNPIDLYYNSSDDILYFCSEREIMQEAMNIKQITKKGFNLGENDFHFYEMENNHSLIINKDGVESYQKYSPRLTDWWEKRYYSPGKNDETLIECPWCFCQTRYFEGKLTNRCTECGMEISEEDLLNVWG
;
A
#
# COMPACT_ATOMS: atom_id res chain seq x y z
N MET A 1 -8.58 8.04 -3.66
CA MET A 1 -7.53 7.18 -3.02
C MET A 1 -6.22 7.40 -3.75
N CYS A 2 -5.08 7.34 -3.05
CA CYS A 2 -3.77 7.45 -3.71
C CYS A 2 -3.49 6.25 -4.63
N GLY A 3 -2.57 6.45 -5.58
CA GLY A 3 -2.07 5.39 -6.45
C GLY A 3 -0.58 5.15 -6.24
N ILE A 4 -0.16 3.89 -6.22
CA ILE A 4 1.24 3.50 -6.24
C ILE A 4 1.51 2.61 -7.45
N MET A 5 2.68 2.76 -8.04
CA MET A 5 3.19 1.92 -9.11
C MET A 5 4.72 1.91 -9.12
N GLY A 6 5.27 1.02 -9.89
CA GLY A 6 6.71 0.97 -10.12
C GLY A 6 7.13 -0.34 -10.78
N TYR A 7 8.45 -0.56 -10.80
CA TYR A 7 9.01 -1.74 -11.41
C TYR A 7 10.39 -2.10 -10.85
N HIS A 8 10.81 -3.33 -11.10
CA HIS A 8 12.15 -3.86 -10.84
C HIS A 8 12.64 -4.63 -12.07
N CYS A 9 13.76 -4.23 -12.64
CA CYS A 9 14.43 -4.93 -13.75
C CYS A 9 15.50 -5.89 -13.19
N PHE A 10 15.35 -7.18 -13.45
CA PHE A 10 16.34 -8.18 -13.05
C PHE A 10 17.56 -8.15 -13.99
N GLY A 11 17.31 -8.03 -15.29
CA GLY A 11 18.33 -7.94 -16.32
C GLY A 11 18.84 -6.52 -16.62
N ASN A 12 19.35 -6.36 -17.84
CA ASN A 12 19.85 -5.08 -18.35
C ASN A 12 18.80 -4.31 -19.17
N VAL A 13 17.68 -4.95 -19.53
CA VAL A 13 16.57 -4.31 -20.22
C VAL A 13 15.92 -3.29 -19.29
N ARG A 14 15.49 -2.18 -19.86
CA ARG A 14 14.68 -1.17 -19.15
C ARG A 14 13.28 -1.18 -19.75
N PRO A 15 12.28 -0.83 -18.94
CA PRO A 15 10.93 -0.74 -19.48
C PRO A 15 10.85 0.33 -20.56
N ASP A 16 9.88 0.17 -21.45
CA ASP A 16 9.53 1.21 -22.40
C ASP A 16 9.05 2.46 -21.65
N LYS A 17 9.73 3.58 -21.90
CA LYS A 17 9.45 4.84 -21.20
C LYS A 17 8.08 5.41 -21.55
N GLU A 18 7.58 5.21 -22.76
CA GLU A 18 6.25 5.66 -23.17
C GLU A 18 5.19 4.89 -22.36
N LYS A 19 5.31 3.57 -22.29
CA LYS A 19 4.40 2.73 -21.49
C LYS A 19 4.42 3.08 -19.99
N ILE A 20 5.60 3.37 -19.43
CA ILE A 20 5.69 3.83 -18.04
C ILE A 20 5.05 5.21 -17.87
N THR A 21 5.20 6.10 -18.86
CA THR A 21 4.55 7.43 -18.86
C THR A 21 3.03 7.29 -18.91
N ASP A 22 2.53 6.41 -19.78
CA ASP A 22 1.08 6.14 -19.90
C ASP A 22 0.53 5.54 -18.61
N MET A 23 1.20 4.53 -18.06
CA MET A 23 0.81 3.91 -16.78
C MET A 23 0.79 4.93 -15.64
N PHE A 24 1.79 5.82 -15.56
CA PHE A 24 1.83 6.87 -14.55
C PHE A 24 0.75 7.93 -14.77
N THR A 25 0.42 8.26 -16.02
CA THR A 25 -0.67 9.18 -16.36
C THR A 25 -2.03 8.58 -16.03
N LEU A 26 -2.27 7.31 -16.36
CA LEU A 26 -3.51 6.60 -16.01
C LEU A 26 -3.71 6.49 -14.50
N LEU A 27 -2.63 6.41 -13.73
CA LEU A 27 -2.68 6.39 -12.27
C LEU A 27 -3.31 7.66 -11.65
N GLU A 28 -3.48 8.75 -12.43
CA GLU A 28 -4.22 9.96 -12.00
C GLU A 28 -5.67 9.69 -11.63
N THR A 29 -6.26 8.61 -12.10
CA THR A 29 -7.61 8.18 -11.69
C THR A 29 -7.70 7.99 -10.19
N ARG A 30 -6.56 7.71 -9.54
CA ARG A 30 -6.45 7.54 -8.09
C ARG A 30 -6.10 8.81 -7.32
N GLY A 31 -5.54 9.81 -7.98
CA GLY A 31 -5.21 11.08 -7.32
C GLY A 31 -4.53 12.07 -8.27
N ARG A 32 -4.89 13.35 -8.14
CA ARG A 32 -4.44 14.43 -9.04
C ARG A 32 -3.82 15.63 -8.31
N ASP A 33 -3.73 15.59 -6.99
CA ASP A 33 -3.28 16.73 -6.20
C ASP A 33 -1.75 16.89 -6.21
N ALA A 34 -1.03 15.78 -6.26
CA ALA A 34 0.43 15.76 -6.39
C ALA A 34 0.89 14.44 -7.00
N SER A 35 2.08 14.43 -7.56
CA SER A 35 2.72 13.23 -8.08
C SER A 35 4.22 13.25 -7.83
N GLY A 36 4.85 12.07 -7.91
CA GLY A 36 6.29 11.96 -7.74
C GLY A 36 6.81 10.56 -7.97
N PHE A 37 8.14 10.48 -8.08
CA PHE A 37 8.86 9.24 -8.27
C PHE A 37 10.19 9.27 -7.54
N ALA A 38 10.72 8.09 -7.19
CA ALA A 38 12.03 7.94 -6.58
C ALA A 38 12.76 6.70 -7.09
N PHE A 39 14.07 6.79 -7.10
CA PHE A 39 15.00 5.71 -7.46
C PHE A 39 16.36 5.94 -6.83
N ILE A 40 17.24 4.92 -6.90
CA ILE A 40 18.63 5.00 -6.45
C ILE A 40 19.53 4.91 -7.68
N ARG A 41 20.47 5.84 -7.79
CA ARG A 41 21.50 5.88 -8.83
C ARG A 41 22.83 6.33 -8.22
N ASP A 42 23.91 5.63 -8.55
CA ASP A 42 25.26 5.95 -8.07
C ASP A 42 25.31 6.14 -6.55
N ASN A 43 24.65 5.24 -5.84
CA ASN A 43 24.50 5.27 -4.38
C ASN A 43 23.84 6.55 -3.82
N ASN A 44 23.06 7.27 -4.64
CA ASN A 44 22.28 8.43 -4.24
C ASN A 44 20.79 8.14 -4.41
N LEU A 45 20.00 8.49 -3.39
CA LEU A 45 18.56 8.51 -3.50
C LEU A 45 18.14 9.78 -4.25
N ILE A 46 17.43 9.61 -5.36
CA ILE A 46 16.91 10.69 -6.19
C ILE A 46 15.39 10.68 -6.04
N VAL A 47 14.82 11.83 -5.69
CA VAL A 47 13.37 12.01 -5.48
C VAL A 47 12.90 13.23 -6.24
N HIS A 48 11.95 13.04 -7.13
CA HIS A 48 11.23 14.11 -7.83
C HIS A 48 9.76 14.06 -7.45
N LYS A 49 9.23 15.17 -6.95
CA LYS A 49 7.82 15.29 -6.59
C LYS A 49 7.35 16.74 -6.65
N ALA A 50 6.10 16.91 -7.06
CA ALA A 50 5.51 18.23 -7.20
C ALA A 50 4.01 18.20 -6.91
N PRO A 51 3.41 19.35 -6.51
CA PRO A 51 1.98 19.50 -6.32
C PRO A 51 1.24 19.63 -7.68
N VAL A 52 1.49 18.69 -8.55
CA VAL A 52 0.88 18.61 -9.88
C VAL A 52 0.50 17.16 -10.18
N LYS A 53 -0.44 16.96 -11.07
CA LYS A 53 -0.81 15.62 -11.56
C LYS A 53 0.32 15.00 -12.38
N SER A 54 0.33 13.68 -12.49
CA SER A 54 1.43 12.95 -13.16
C SER A 54 1.57 13.30 -14.64
N SER A 55 0.48 13.59 -15.36
CA SER A 55 0.51 14.05 -16.75
C SER A 55 1.20 15.42 -16.93
N GLU A 56 1.33 16.21 -15.88
CA GLU A 56 2.12 17.45 -15.89
C GLU A 56 3.57 17.18 -15.47
N LEU A 57 3.77 16.35 -14.43
CA LEU A 57 5.11 15.96 -13.98
C LEU A 57 5.90 15.27 -15.09
N THR A 58 5.26 14.42 -15.90
CA THR A 58 5.89 13.72 -17.04
C THR A 58 6.27 14.65 -18.21
N LYS A 59 5.78 15.88 -18.23
CA LYS A 59 6.23 16.92 -19.17
C LYS A 59 7.44 17.70 -18.69
N SER A 60 7.83 17.54 -17.42
CA SER A 60 8.99 18.24 -16.84
C SER A 60 10.30 17.84 -17.51
N PRO A 61 11.33 18.71 -17.50
CA PRO A 61 12.68 18.35 -17.95
C PRO A 61 13.25 17.15 -17.19
N ASP A 62 12.98 17.04 -15.90
CA ASP A 62 13.46 15.94 -15.06
C ASP A 62 12.96 14.58 -15.56
N TRP A 63 11.70 14.50 -16.00
CA TRP A 63 11.16 13.28 -16.59
C TRP A 63 11.65 13.07 -18.02
N LYS A 64 11.59 14.10 -18.86
CA LYS A 64 11.97 14.00 -20.28
C LYS A 64 13.41 13.53 -20.46
N ASN A 65 14.35 14.06 -19.65
CA ASN A 65 15.77 13.73 -19.70
C ASN A 65 16.13 12.49 -18.87
N LEU A 66 15.16 11.90 -18.16
CA LEU A 66 15.41 10.74 -17.32
C LEU A 66 15.70 9.50 -18.15
N THR A 67 16.89 8.91 -17.97
CA THR A 67 17.14 7.52 -18.32
C THR A 67 16.56 6.65 -17.22
N LEU A 68 15.67 5.73 -17.56
CA LEU A 68 14.99 4.90 -16.56
C LEU A 68 15.98 4.04 -15.75
N PRO A 69 15.87 4.02 -14.41
CA PRO A 69 16.72 3.21 -13.53
C PRO A 69 16.31 1.72 -13.57
N LYS A 70 17.03 0.87 -12.81
CA LYS A 70 16.62 -0.55 -12.63
C LYS A 70 15.40 -0.72 -11.75
N ILE A 71 15.27 0.14 -10.73
CA ILE A 71 14.17 0.11 -9.77
C ILE A 71 13.60 1.51 -9.63
N MET A 72 12.29 1.64 -9.68
CA MET A 72 11.59 2.90 -9.54
C MET A 72 10.27 2.73 -8.80
N ILE A 73 9.99 3.63 -7.87
CA ILE A 73 8.70 3.73 -7.18
C ILE A 73 8.04 5.06 -7.53
N MET A 74 6.73 5.04 -7.78
CA MET A 74 5.96 6.20 -8.24
C MET A 74 4.63 6.32 -7.50
N HIS A 75 4.12 7.55 -7.41
CA HIS A 75 2.93 7.86 -6.64
C HIS A 75 2.09 8.96 -7.28
N THR A 76 0.76 8.81 -7.19
CA THR A 76 -0.21 9.87 -7.41
C THR A 76 -1.03 10.07 -6.15
N ARG A 77 -1.12 11.32 -5.70
CA ARG A 77 -1.73 11.68 -4.42
C ARG A 77 -3.16 12.19 -4.59
N MET A 78 -4.08 11.63 -3.81
CA MET A 78 -5.33 12.25 -3.46
C MET A 78 -5.22 12.75 -2.02
N LYS A 79 -5.36 14.05 -1.82
CA LYS A 79 -5.18 14.69 -0.53
C LYS A 79 -6.22 14.25 0.49
N THR A 80 -5.76 13.77 1.64
CA THR A 80 -6.57 13.45 2.81
C THR A 80 -6.12 14.25 4.03
N GLN A 81 -4.81 14.35 4.27
CA GLN A 81 -4.16 15.08 5.35
C GLN A 81 -3.02 15.93 4.80
N GLY A 82 -2.78 17.10 5.37
CA GLY A 82 -1.74 18.03 4.95
C GLY A 82 -1.95 18.59 3.55
N THR A 83 -1.52 19.83 3.32
CA THR A 83 -1.66 20.47 2.02
C THR A 83 -0.65 19.92 1.00
N GLU A 84 -1.07 19.75 -0.25
CA GLU A 84 -0.18 19.37 -1.37
C GLU A 84 0.84 20.48 -1.70
N LYS A 85 0.55 21.74 -1.33
CA LYS A 85 1.46 22.86 -1.52
C LYS A 85 2.74 22.74 -0.68
N ASN A 86 2.64 22.08 0.47
CA ASN A 86 3.81 21.67 1.24
C ASN A 86 4.37 20.37 0.66
N ASN A 87 5.46 20.47 -0.09
CA ASN A 87 6.02 19.31 -0.80
C ASN A 87 6.59 18.23 0.14
N HIS A 88 6.77 18.49 1.43
CA HIS A 88 7.08 17.45 2.42
C HIS A 88 5.94 16.45 2.59
N ASN A 89 4.69 16.87 2.34
CA ASN A 89 3.51 16.02 2.40
C ASN A 89 3.32 15.13 1.17
N ASN A 90 4.02 15.41 0.06
CA ASN A 90 3.87 14.69 -1.19
C ASN A 90 4.82 13.48 -1.25
N HIS A 91 4.35 12.42 -1.87
CA HIS A 91 5.14 11.21 -2.05
C HIS A 91 6.01 11.28 -3.34
N PRO A 92 7.14 10.56 -3.36
CA PRO A 92 7.68 9.70 -2.31
C PRO A 92 8.11 10.48 -1.06
N LEU A 93 7.79 9.93 0.13
CA LEU A 93 8.39 10.40 1.37
C LEU A 93 9.78 9.76 1.52
N PHE A 94 10.72 10.49 2.08
CA PHE A 94 12.08 9.97 2.24
C PHE A 94 12.73 10.42 3.55
N SER A 95 13.59 9.55 4.07
CA SER A 95 14.36 9.81 5.28
C SER A 95 15.78 10.29 4.96
N LYS A 96 16.41 10.98 5.92
CA LYS A 96 17.84 11.39 5.84
C LYS A 96 18.77 10.18 5.68
N ASN A 97 18.36 8.99 6.08
CA ASN A 97 19.14 7.76 5.95
C ASN A 97 19.09 7.14 4.55
N GLY A 98 18.25 7.69 3.65
CA GLY A 98 18.16 7.23 2.26
C GLY A 98 17.11 6.15 2.00
N THR A 99 16.14 5.98 2.88
CA THR A 99 14.92 5.18 2.63
C THR A 99 13.88 6.08 1.98
N ALA A 100 13.24 5.64 0.90
CA ALA A 100 12.08 6.30 0.30
C ALA A 100 10.90 5.34 0.23
N ILE A 101 9.69 5.89 0.40
CA ILE A 101 8.44 5.12 0.34
C ILE A 101 7.38 5.83 -0.49
N VAL A 102 6.51 5.03 -1.10
CA VAL A 102 5.19 5.44 -1.58
C VAL A 102 4.14 4.62 -0.85
N HIS A 103 3.02 5.25 -0.52
CA HIS A 103 1.97 4.65 0.31
C HIS A 103 0.58 4.94 -0.25
N ASN A 104 -0.24 3.92 -0.33
CA ASN A 104 -1.68 4.00 -0.51
C ASN A 104 -2.35 3.34 0.69
N GLY A 105 -3.18 4.09 1.42
CA GLY A 105 -3.83 3.62 2.63
C GLY A 105 -4.08 4.73 3.63
N ILE A 106 -4.37 4.33 4.87
CA ILE A 106 -4.61 5.24 6.00
C ILE A 106 -3.98 4.65 7.26
N VAL A 107 -3.20 5.46 7.99
CA VAL A 107 -2.72 5.13 9.34
C VAL A 107 -3.48 5.97 10.37
N TYR A 108 -4.19 5.30 11.26
CA TYR A 108 -5.04 5.97 12.24
C TYR A 108 -4.28 6.42 13.49
N ASN A 109 -3.22 5.73 13.87
CA ASN A 109 -2.45 5.98 15.09
C ASN A 109 -1.10 6.64 14.85
N ASP A 110 -0.95 7.39 13.75
CA ASP A 110 0.28 8.11 13.40
C ASP A 110 0.78 9.02 14.53
N LYS A 111 -0.12 9.73 15.20
CA LYS A 111 0.19 10.61 16.35
C LYS A 111 0.77 9.83 17.52
N GLU A 112 0.27 8.64 17.81
CA GLU A 112 0.77 7.76 18.86
C GLU A 112 2.17 7.24 18.52
N ILE A 113 2.41 6.85 17.26
CA ILE A 113 3.72 6.36 16.80
C ILE A 113 4.80 7.44 16.96
N PHE A 114 4.48 8.69 16.65
CA PHE A 114 5.42 9.80 16.82
C PHE A 114 5.53 10.28 18.28
N GLY A 115 4.44 10.24 19.05
CA GLY A 115 4.41 10.82 20.39
C GLY A 115 4.81 12.30 20.37
N LYS A 116 5.89 12.63 21.12
CA LYS A 116 6.45 13.99 21.17
C LYS A 116 7.56 14.27 20.15
N LYS A 117 7.84 13.33 19.24
CA LYS A 117 8.88 13.51 18.23
C LYS A 117 8.44 14.52 17.19
N GLN A 118 9.40 15.33 16.72
CA GLN A 118 9.16 16.27 15.61
C GLN A 118 8.88 15.49 14.32
N ARG A 119 7.94 15.99 13.53
CA ARG A 119 7.58 15.49 12.20
C ARG A 119 8.12 16.44 11.14
N ASP A 120 8.53 15.87 10.01
CA ASP A 120 8.93 16.61 8.82
C ASP A 120 7.74 16.83 7.87
N ALA A 121 6.70 15.96 7.97
CA ALA A 121 5.46 16.03 7.18
C ALA A 121 4.21 15.98 8.08
N GLU A 122 3.08 16.39 7.51
CA GLU A 122 1.77 16.40 8.19
C GLU A 122 0.95 15.14 7.89
N VAL A 123 1.46 14.24 7.02
CA VAL A 123 0.74 13.07 6.54
C VAL A 123 1.01 11.83 7.40
N ASP A 124 0.00 11.01 7.57
CA ASP A 124 0.04 9.74 8.31
C ASP A 124 1.11 8.77 7.80
N SER A 125 1.36 8.78 6.51
CA SER A 125 2.39 7.98 5.82
C SER A 125 3.80 8.17 6.37
N GLU A 126 4.09 9.32 7.01
CA GLU A 126 5.39 9.57 7.64
C GLU A 126 5.67 8.59 8.78
N SER A 127 4.64 8.06 9.44
CA SER A 127 4.78 7.04 10.48
C SER A 127 5.34 5.72 9.92
N ILE A 128 4.93 5.36 8.70
CA ILE A 128 5.46 4.19 7.98
C ILE A 128 6.95 4.41 7.67
N LEU A 129 7.29 5.56 7.09
CA LEU A 129 8.68 5.92 6.79
C LEU A 129 9.53 5.89 8.07
N HIS A 130 9.03 6.47 9.16
CA HIS A 130 9.72 6.45 10.45
C HIS A 130 10.03 5.03 10.91
N LEU A 131 9.04 4.13 10.91
CA LEU A 131 9.22 2.75 11.35
C LEU A 131 10.17 1.93 10.47
N LEU A 132 10.20 2.21 9.16
CA LEU A 132 11.10 1.52 8.22
C LEU A 132 12.54 2.05 8.29
N SER A 133 12.74 3.34 8.60
CA SER A 133 14.03 4.01 8.54
C SER A 133 14.79 4.04 9.87
N ILE A 134 14.16 3.75 11.01
CA ILE A 134 14.85 3.73 12.31
C ILE A 134 15.85 2.58 12.39
N LYS A 135 17.04 2.89 12.93
CA LYS A 135 18.11 1.91 13.22
C LYS A 135 17.77 1.14 14.52
N ALA A 136 16.75 0.30 14.49
CA ALA A 136 16.41 -0.57 15.61
C ALA A 136 16.68 -2.03 15.26
N ARG A 137 17.03 -2.85 16.28
CA ARG A 137 17.19 -4.30 16.08
C ARG A 137 15.85 -4.95 15.71
N GLY A 138 15.93 -6.03 14.94
CA GLY A 138 14.79 -6.84 14.53
C GLY A 138 14.21 -6.46 13.18
N ASP A 139 13.17 -7.18 12.77
CA ASP A 139 12.50 -7.04 11.49
C ASP A 139 11.71 -5.72 11.42
N LYS A 140 12.14 -4.84 10.54
CA LYS A 140 11.50 -3.53 10.33
C LYS A 140 10.11 -3.66 9.71
N ILE A 141 9.86 -4.68 8.89
CA ILE A 141 8.55 -4.93 8.28
C ILE A 141 7.58 -5.48 9.32
N LYS A 142 8.02 -6.46 10.13
CA LYS A 142 7.21 -6.95 11.26
C LYS A 142 6.76 -5.80 12.17
N ARG A 143 7.63 -4.82 12.40
CA ARG A 143 7.31 -3.63 13.21
C ARG A 143 6.17 -2.81 12.63
N LEU A 144 6.01 -2.73 11.30
CA LEU A 144 4.84 -2.08 10.70
C LEU A 144 3.56 -2.82 11.10
N PHE A 145 3.52 -4.14 10.91
CA PHE A 145 2.35 -4.95 11.25
C PHE A 145 2.02 -4.95 12.74
N ASP A 146 3.03 -4.88 13.60
CA ASP A 146 2.85 -4.85 15.06
C ASP A 146 2.35 -3.49 15.57
N ARG A 147 2.63 -2.38 14.86
CA ARG A 147 2.43 -1.03 15.41
C ARG A 147 1.45 -0.16 14.64
N ILE A 148 1.19 -0.44 13.36
CA ILE A 148 0.30 0.40 12.56
C ILE A 148 -1.13 -0.10 12.67
N GLU A 149 -2.00 0.81 13.14
CA GLU A 149 -3.44 0.67 13.06
C GLU A 149 -3.92 1.32 11.77
N GLY A 150 -4.52 0.54 10.88
CA GLY A 150 -4.96 1.01 9.58
C GLY A 150 -4.65 0.03 8.45
N SER A 151 -4.76 0.52 7.24
CA SER A 151 -4.52 -0.24 6.01
C SER A 151 -3.41 0.42 5.20
N PHE A 152 -2.57 -0.38 4.54
CA PHE A 152 -1.50 0.14 3.72
C PHE A 152 -1.09 -0.80 2.57
N ALA A 153 -0.78 -0.18 1.44
CA ALA A 153 0.03 -0.72 0.38
C ALA A 153 1.27 0.17 0.25
N VAL A 154 2.44 -0.38 0.46
CA VAL A 154 3.71 0.36 0.49
C VAL A 154 4.68 -0.24 -0.50
N ALA A 155 5.31 0.62 -1.31
CA ALA A 155 6.55 0.27 -1.99
C ALA A 155 7.69 1.12 -1.43
N ALA A 156 8.83 0.48 -1.14
CA ALA A 156 9.99 1.13 -0.54
C ALA A 156 11.29 0.74 -1.24
N ILE A 157 12.22 1.69 -1.27
CA ILE A 157 13.62 1.51 -1.67
C ILE A 157 14.54 2.08 -0.60
N ASP A 158 15.74 1.52 -0.46
CA ASP A 158 16.68 1.92 0.59
C ASP A 158 18.10 2.01 0.03
N LYS A 159 18.74 3.16 0.19
CA LYS A 159 20.11 3.42 -0.28
C LYS A 159 21.13 2.41 0.22
N SER A 160 20.91 1.82 1.40
CA SER A 160 21.78 0.78 1.94
C SER A 160 21.64 -0.58 1.25
N GLN A 161 20.56 -0.76 0.47
CA GLN A 161 20.22 -1.96 -0.28
C GLN A 161 19.68 -1.55 -1.67
N PRO A 162 20.52 -0.95 -2.53
CA PRO A 162 20.08 -0.24 -3.74
C PRO A 162 19.49 -1.14 -4.83
N ASP A 163 19.72 -2.43 -4.73
CA ASP A 163 19.22 -3.48 -5.63
C ASP A 163 17.90 -4.12 -5.14
N LYS A 164 17.33 -3.64 -4.02
CA LYS A 164 16.11 -4.21 -3.45
C LYS A 164 14.90 -3.31 -3.61
N LEU A 165 13.78 -3.95 -3.95
CA LEU A 165 12.43 -3.40 -3.87
C LEU A 165 11.66 -4.11 -2.77
N PHE A 166 11.03 -3.34 -1.88
CA PHE A 166 10.18 -3.83 -0.80
C PHE A 166 8.73 -3.49 -1.14
N LEU A 167 7.87 -4.49 -1.23
CA LEU A 167 6.43 -4.34 -1.34
C LEU A 167 5.77 -4.91 -0.09
N ILE A 168 4.85 -4.16 0.51
CA ILE A 168 4.21 -4.53 1.78
C ILE A 168 2.71 -4.23 1.67
N LYS A 169 1.88 -5.23 1.94
CA LYS A 169 0.42 -5.13 1.78
C LYS A 169 -0.32 -5.47 3.08
N LYS A 170 -1.22 -4.57 3.47
CA LYS A 170 -2.27 -4.79 4.47
C LYS A 170 -3.53 -4.06 4.03
N ASP A 171 -4.55 -4.81 3.58
CA ASP A 171 -5.90 -4.34 3.23
C ASP A 171 -6.01 -3.32 2.08
N ASN A 172 -4.92 -3.01 1.37
CA ASN A 172 -4.93 -2.17 0.18
C ASN A 172 -4.33 -2.90 -1.03
N PRO A 173 -4.77 -2.60 -2.26
CA PRO A 173 -4.35 -3.35 -3.43
C PRO A 173 -2.90 -3.05 -3.84
N ILE A 174 -2.19 -4.12 -4.18
CA ILE A 174 -0.97 -4.16 -4.99
C ILE A 174 -1.10 -5.38 -5.88
N ASP A 175 -1.14 -5.14 -7.18
CA ASP A 175 -1.11 -6.16 -8.21
C ASP A 175 0.28 -6.21 -8.87
N LEU A 176 0.76 -7.41 -9.16
CA LEU A 176 2.09 -7.68 -9.70
C LEU A 176 1.99 -8.29 -11.10
N TYR A 177 2.88 -7.85 -11.98
CA TYR A 177 2.99 -8.34 -13.35
C TYR A 177 4.45 -8.57 -13.70
N TYR A 178 4.79 -9.80 -14.02
CA TYR A 178 6.12 -10.14 -14.50
C TYR A 178 6.09 -10.30 -16.01
N ASN A 179 6.93 -9.52 -16.70
CA ASN A 179 7.19 -9.69 -18.12
C ASN A 179 8.42 -10.59 -18.29
N SER A 180 8.21 -11.80 -18.77
CA SER A 180 9.29 -12.80 -18.91
C SER A 180 10.24 -12.52 -20.07
N SER A 181 9.80 -11.82 -21.13
CA SER A 181 10.65 -11.43 -22.25
C SER A 181 11.66 -10.35 -21.87
N ASP A 182 11.26 -9.37 -21.08
CA ASP A 182 12.08 -8.25 -20.68
C ASP A 182 12.77 -8.46 -19.33
N ASP A 183 12.35 -9.50 -18.58
CA ASP A 183 12.80 -9.81 -17.23
C ASP A 183 12.56 -8.66 -16.26
N ILE A 184 11.31 -8.15 -16.27
CA ILE A 184 10.87 -7.00 -15.47
C ILE A 184 9.63 -7.34 -14.67
N LEU A 185 9.67 -7.08 -13.36
CA LEU A 185 8.50 -7.09 -12.50
C LEU A 185 7.93 -5.68 -12.39
N TYR A 186 6.64 -5.53 -12.67
CA TYR A 186 5.88 -4.32 -12.46
C TYR A 186 4.92 -4.50 -11.30
N PHE A 187 4.57 -3.41 -10.63
CA PHE A 187 3.50 -3.37 -9.64
C PHE A 187 2.62 -2.13 -9.82
N CYS A 188 1.35 -2.26 -9.49
CA CYS A 188 0.38 -1.17 -9.56
C CYS A 188 -0.75 -1.37 -8.55
N SER A 189 -1.34 -0.28 -8.08
CA SER A 189 -2.55 -0.31 -7.23
C SER A 189 -3.77 -0.88 -7.92
N GLU A 190 -3.86 -0.77 -9.25
CA GLU A 190 -4.99 -1.26 -10.04
C GLU A 190 -4.51 -2.00 -11.27
N ARG A 191 -5.06 -3.19 -11.45
CA ARG A 191 -4.78 -4.09 -12.56
C ARG A 191 -5.09 -3.47 -13.91
N GLU A 192 -6.21 -2.79 -14.00
CA GLU A 192 -6.75 -2.20 -15.22
C GLU A 192 -5.80 -1.13 -15.78
N ILE A 193 -5.16 -0.34 -14.91
CA ILE A 193 -4.16 0.66 -15.30
C ILE A 193 -2.99 0.00 -16.02
N MET A 194 -2.50 -1.13 -15.49
CA MET A 194 -1.42 -1.88 -16.11
C MET A 194 -1.85 -2.48 -17.44
N GLN A 195 -3.03 -3.09 -17.48
CA GLN A 195 -3.58 -3.70 -18.69
C GLN A 195 -3.68 -2.69 -19.83
N GLU A 196 -4.21 -1.50 -19.55
CA GLU A 196 -4.37 -0.44 -20.53
C GLU A 196 -3.00 0.08 -20.99
N ALA A 197 -2.11 0.47 -20.07
CA ALA A 197 -0.80 1.03 -20.42
C ALA A 197 0.10 0.06 -21.19
N MET A 198 0.06 -1.23 -20.87
CA MET A 198 0.88 -2.26 -21.51
C MET A 198 0.19 -2.97 -22.68
N ASN A 199 -1.07 -2.59 -22.98
CA ASN A 199 -1.89 -3.22 -24.01
C ASN A 199 -2.07 -4.74 -23.80
N ILE A 200 -2.34 -5.14 -22.56
CA ILE A 200 -2.54 -6.55 -22.18
C ILE A 200 -4.02 -6.90 -22.35
N LYS A 201 -4.35 -7.75 -23.32
CA LYS A 201 -5.73 -8.02 -23.72
C LYS A 201 -6.52 -8.96 -22.80
N GLN A 202 -5.87 -9.84 -22.05
CA GLN A 202 -6.53 -10.76 -21.10
C GLN A 202 -5.64 -11.11 -19.91
N ILE A 203 -6.19 -10.97 -18.70
CA ILE A 203 -5.64 -11.57 -17.49
C ILE A 203 -6.77 -12.32 -16.81
N THR A 204 -6.67 -13.65 -16.71
CA THR A 204 -7.64 -14.45 -15.98
C THR A 204 -7.32 -14.50 -14.50
N LYS A 205 -8.37 -14.62 -13.66
CA LYS A 205 -8.30 -14.57 -12.19
C LYS A 205 -7.53 -15.70 -11.49
N LYS A 206 -7.03 -16.70 -12.22
CA LYS A 206 -6.30 -17.84 -11.62
C LYS A 206 -5.06 -18.12 -12.44
N GLY A 207 -3.92 -17.85 -11.83
CA GLY A 207 -2.58 -18.32 -12.12
C GLY A 207 -2.29 -18.76 -13.55
N PHE A 208 -1.21 -18.24 -14.13
CA PHE A 208 -0.66 -18.67 -15.40
C PHE A 208 -1.61 -18.58 -16.61
N ASN A 209 -1.82 -17.39 -17.12
CA ASN A 209 -2.12 -17.23 -18.54
C ASN A 209 -0.98 -16.45 -19.18
N LEU A 210 -0.27 -17.12 -20.04
CA LEU A 210 0.58 -16.55 -21.06
C LEU A 210 -0.34 -15.68 -21.94
N GLY A 211 -0.40 -14.37 -21.63
CA GLY A 211 -0.95 -13.40 -22.58
C GLY A 211 -0.06 -13.39 -23.81
N GLU A 212 -0.56 -12.89 -24.93
CA GLU A 212 0.20 -12.74 -26.17
C GLU A 212 1.54 -11.97 -26.01
N ASN A 213 1.84 -11.42 -24.81
CA ASN A 213 2.97 -10.53 -24.50
C ASN A 213 3.83 -11.00 -23.32
N ASP A 214 3.87 -12.28 -22.99
CA ASP A 214 4.73 -12.84 -21.92
C ASP A 214 4.53 -12.23 -20.52
N PHE A 215 3.36 -11.62 -20.24
CA PHE A 215 3.02 -11.11 -18.92
C PHE A 215 2.35 -12.16 -18.05
N HIS A 216 2.91 -12.34 -16.85
CA HIS A 216 2.37 -13.21 -15.80
C HIS A 216 1.83 -12.36 -14.67
N PHE A 217 0.58 -12.58 -14.30
CA PHE A 217 -0.07 -11.88 -13.21
C PHE A 217 0.06 -12.62 -11.89
N TYR A 218 0.37 -11.88 -10.83
CA TYR A 218 0.39 -12.36 -9.46
C TYR A 218 -0.38 -11.39 -8.57
N GLU A 219 -1.32 -11.90 -7.80
CA GLU A 219 -1.98 -11.15 -6.75
C GLU A 219 -1.19 -11.30 -5.45
N MET A 220 -0.73 -10.19 -4.89
CA MET A 220 -0.07 -10.20 -3.59
C MET A 220 -1.12 -10.44 -2.49
N GLU A 221 -0.91 -11.47 -1.67
CA GLU A 221 -1.82 -11.78 -0.57
C GLU A 221 -1.82 -10.70 0.52
N ASN A 222 -2.92 -10.64 1.27
CA ASN A 222 -3.05 -9.70 2.36
C ASN A 222 -2.13 -10.06 3.53
N ASN A 223 -1.65 -9.05 4.25
CA ASN A 223 -0.69 -9.19 5.36
C ASN A 223 0.63 -9.85 4.95
N HIS A 224 1.08 -9.58 3.73
CA HIS A 224 2.36 -10.08 3.23
C HIS A 224 3.34 -8.95 2.90
N SER A 225 4.61 -9.29 2.96
CA SER A 225 5.68 -8.54 2.31
C SER A 225 6.35 -9.38 1.24
N LEU A 226 6.80 -8.71 0.18
CA LEU A 226 7.60 -9.25 -0.89
C LEU A 226 8.88 -8.42 -0.97
N ILE A 227 10.03 -9.07 -0.81
CA ILE A 227 11.34 -8.46 -1.02
C ILE A 227 11.92 -9.05 -2.28
N ILE A 228 12.30 -8.18 -3.18
CA ILE A 228 12.84 -8.53 -4.50
C ILE A 228 14.23 -7.93 -4.60
N ASN A 229 15.18 -8.70 -5.10
CA ASN A 229 16.53 -8.24 -5.41
C ASN A 229 16.89 -8.58 -6.88
N LYS A 230 18.12 -8.32 -7.28
CA LYS A 230 18.62 -8.57 -8.65
C LYS A 230 18.54 -10.05 -9.09
N ASP A 231 18.44 -10.99 -8.14
CA ASP A 231 18.42 -12.44 -8.40
C ASP A 231 16.99 -13.01 -8.35
N GLY A 232 15.99 -12.17 -8.08
CA GLY A 232 14.57 -12.57 -8.01
C GLY A 232 13.92 -12.29 -6.65
N VAL A 233 12.98 -13.15 -6.26
CA VAL A 233 12.28 -13.06 -4.98
C VAL A 233 13.22 -13.53 -3.85
N GLU A 234 13.62 -12.60 -2.99
CA GLU A 234 14.42 -12.89 -1.81
C GLU A 234 13.55 -13.42 -0.66
N SER A 235 12.36 -12.84 -0.48
CA SER A 235 11.45 -13.22 0.59
C SER A 235 10.00 -12.90 0.21
N TYR A 236 9.09 -13.83 0.49
CA TYR A 236 7.65 -13.62 0.50
C TYR A 236 7.13 -14.13 1.84
N GLN A 237 6.75 -13.20 2.73
CA GLN A 237 6.49 -13.52 4.13
C GLN A 237 5.12 -13.02 4.58
N LYS A 238 4.35 -13.89 5.26
CA LYS A 238 3.11 -13.57 5.94
C LYS A 238 3.38 -12.98 7.32
N TYR A 239 2.60 -11.99 7.70
CA TYR A 239 2.60 -11.39 9.04
C TYR A 239 1.23 -11.54 9.67
N SER A 240 1.22 -11.72 10.99
CA SER A 240 -0.01 -11.63 11.77
C SER A 240 -0.04 -10.22 12.37
N PRO A 241 -0.89 -9.31 11.87
CA PRO A 241 -1.04 -8.00 12.49
C PRO A 241 -1.43 -8.20 13.95
N ARG A 242 -0.89 -7.36 14.83
CA ARG A 242 -1.39 -7.34 16.21
C ARG A 242 -2.88 -6.99 16.13
N LEU A 243 -3.73 -7.87 16.64
CA LEU A 243 -5.13 -7.56 16.86
C LEU A 243 -5.14 -6.42 17.89
N THR A 244 -5.17 -5.20 17.42
CA THR A 244 -5.42 -4.06 18.29
C THR A 244 -6.93 -4.02 18.45
N ASP A 245 -7.39 -3.89 19.69
CA ASP A 245 -8.76 -3.59 20.08
C ASP A 245 -9.20 -2.20 19.55
N TRP A 246 -8.69 -1.82 18.35
CA TRP A 246 -8.87 -0.50 17.79
C TRP A 246 -10.35 -0.19 17.56
N TRP A 247 -11.09 -1.18 17.07
CA TRP A 247 -12.54 -1.08 16.92
C TRP A 247 -13.21 -0.91 18.27
N GLU A 248 -12.78 -1.65 19.29
CA GLU A 248 -13.28 -1.53 20.64
C GLU A 248 -12.94 -0.16 21.25
N LYS A 249 -11.71 0.34 21.11
CA LYS A 249 -11.29 1.64 21.67
C LYS A 249 -11.92 2.86 21.00
N ARG A 250 -12.29 2.80 19.73
CA ARG A 250 -12.81 3.96 18.98
C ARG A 250 -14.32 4.05 19.00
N TYR A 251 -15.01 2.93 19.12
CA TYR A 251 -16.45 2.86 19.14
C TYR A 251 -17.01 2.38 20.47
N TYR A 252 -16.16 1.90 21.36
CA TYR A 252 -16.51 1.53 22.72
C TYR A 252 -16.05 2.62 23.67
N SER A 253 -16.89 3.60 23.96
CA SER A 253 -16.82 4.31 25.24
C SER A 253 -17.33 3.33 26.27
N PRO A 254 -16.56 2.96 27.30
CA PRO A 254 -17.07 2.13 28.37
C PRO A 254 -18.02 2.98 29.24
N GLY A 255 -19.23 3.13 28.74
CA GLY A 255 -20.35 3.72 29.41
C GLY A 255 -21.41 2.65 29.57
N LYS A 256 -21.33 1.95 30.70
CA LYS A 256 -22.30 0.93 31.18
C LYS A 256 -22.44 -0.32 30.31
N ASN A 257 -22.21 -1.45 30.96
CA ASN A 257 -22.43 -2.82 30.50
C ASN A 257 -23.86 -3.03 29.99
N ASP A 258 -24.08 -2.90 28.70
CA ASP A 258 -25.31 -3.40 28.06
C ASP A 258 -24.92 -4.60 27.19
N GLU A 259 -24.27 -5.58 27.83
CA GLU A 259 -24.07 -6.92 27.27
C GLU A 259 -25.40 -7.67 27.41
N THR A 260 -26.02 -8.00 26.30
CA THR A 260 -27.23 -8.79 26.25
C THR A 260 -26.93 -10.15 25.65
N LEU A 261 -27.36 -11.23 26.31
CA LEU A 261 -27.34 -12.56 25.70
C LEU A 261 -28.55 -12.68 24.80
N ILE A 262 -28.27 -12.94 23.51
CA ILE A 262 -29.31 -13.16 22.50
C ILE A 262 -29.17 -14.55 21.89
N GLU A 263 -30.22 -15.05 21.30
CA GLU A 263 -30.17 -16.22 20.45
C GLU A 263 -29.67 -15.79 19.04
N CYS A 264 -28.63 -16.43 18.53
CA CYS A 264 -28.09 -16.12 17.23
C CYS A 264 -29.11 -16.43 16.12
N PRO A 265 -29.43 -15.48 15.22
CA PRO A 265 -30.37 -15.70 14.12
C PRO A 265 -29.99 -16.84 13.17
N TRP A 266 -28.70 -17.19 13.14
CA TRP A 266 -28.17 -18.14 12.16
C TRP A 266 -27.98 -19.56 12.70
N CYS A 267 -27.51 -19.71 13.93
CA CYS A 267 -27.25 -21.04 14.52
C CYS A 267 -28.02 -21.35 15.78
N PHE A 268 -28.88 -20.44 16.24
CA PHE A 268 -29.74 -20.55 17.43
C PHE A 268 -28.99 -20.78 18.75
N CYS A 269 -27.68 -20.59 18.77
CA CYS A 269 -26.89 -20.65 20.00
C CYS A 269 -26.97 -19.32 20.76
N GLN A 270 -26.85 -19.36 22.08
CA GLN A 270 -26.72 -18.15 22.90
C GLN A 270 -25.40 -17.46 22.61
N THR A 271 -25.43 -16.18 22.26
CA THR A 271 -24.25 -15.37 21.96
C THR A 271 -24.36 -13.99 22.59
N ARG A 272 -23.21 -13.33 22.76
CA ARG A 272 -23.16 -11.98 23.33
C ARG A 272 -23.46 -10.96 22.25
N TYR A 273 -24.38 -10.07 22.53
CA TYR A 273 -24.73 -8.92 21.70
C TYR A 273 -24.47 -7.63 22.47
N PHE A 274 -23.86 -6.67 21.82
CA PHE A 274 -23.53 -5.37 22.40
C PHE A 274 -24.32 -4.30 21.65
N GLU A 275 -25.27 -3.69 22.30
CA GLU A 275 -26.09 -2.63 21.73
C GLU A 275 -25.23 -1.41 21.35
N GLY A 276 -25.45 -0.85 20.16
CA GLY A 276 -24.68 0.27 19.63
C GLY A 276 -23.30 -0.12 19.04
N LYS A 277 -22.94 -1.40 19.02
CA LYS A 277 -21.76 -1.89 18.30
C LYS A 277 -22.11 -2.06 16.82
N LEU A 278 -21.29 -1.48 15.94
CA LEU A 278 -21.50 -1.50 14.48
C LEU A 278 -21.63 -2.93 13.90
N THR A 279 -20.92 -3.89 14.48
CA THR A 279 -21.03 -5.30 14.13
C THR A 279 -20.88 -6.17 15.36
N ASN A 280 -21.82 -7.08 15.57
CA ASN A 280 -21.71 -8.16 16.51
C ASN A 280 -21.48 -9.47 15.75
N ARG A 281 -20.72 -10.40 16.34
CA ARG A 281 -20.50 -11.73 15.73
C ARG A 281 -20.84 -12.81 16.72
N CYS A 282 -21.52 -13.84 16.24
CA CYS A 282 -21.78 -15.03 17.02
C CYS A 282 -20.47 -15.74 17.37
N THR A 283 -20.28 -16.08 18.65
CA THR A 283 -19.08 -16.78 19.14
C THR A 283 -18.98 -18.22 18.63
N GLU A 284 -20.12 -18.83 18.26
CA GLU A 284 -20.18 -20.22 17.81
C GLU A 284 -20.07 -20.37 16.29
N CYS A 285 -20.87 -19.61 15.50
CA CYS A 285 -20.85 -19.76 14.05
C CYS A 285 -20.05 -18.68 13.31
N GLY A 286 -19.62 -17.62 13.99
CA GLY A 286 -18.83 -16.53 13.42
C GLY A 286 -19.58 -15.56 12.51
N MET A 287 -20.91 -15.77 12.30
CA MET A 287 -21.73 -14.91 11.46
C MET A 287 -21.93 -13.55 12.11
N GLU A 288 -21.94 -12.49 11.29
CA GLU A 288 -22.26 -11.14 11.73
C GLU A 288 -23.77 -11.05 12.05
N ILE A 289 -24.08 -10.29 13.09
CA ILE A 289 -25.45 -10.05 13.57
C ILE A 289 -25.66 -8.54 13.54
N SER A 290 -26.55 -8.09 12.67
CA SER A 290 -27.00 -6.70 12.60
C SER A 290 -28.28 -6.47 13.42
N GLU A 291 -28.61 -5.20 13.69
CA GLU A 291 -29.90 -4.85 14.30
C GLU A 291 -31.09 -5.28 13.42
N GLU A 292 -30.94 -5.24 12.09
CA GLU A 292 -31.94 -5.70 11.13
C GLU A 292 -32.19 -7.21 11.22
N ASP A 293 -31.14 -8.00 11.46
CA ASP A 293 -31.28 -9.45 11.61
C ASP A 293 -32.07 -9.81 12.88
N LEU A 294 -31.91 -9.02 13.95
CA LEU A 294 -32.70 -9.22 15.19
C LEU A 294 -34.15 -8.85 15.03
N LEU A 295 -34.47 -7.79 14.28
CA LEU A 295 -35.84 -7.37 14.03
C LEU A 295 -36.61 -8.40 13.17
N ASN A 296 -35.93 -9.09 12.26
CA ASN A 296 -36.53 -10.09 11.37
C ASN A 296 -36.80 -11.44 12.06
N VAL A 297 -36.17 -11.73 13.20
CA VAL A 297 -36.33 -12.99 13.94
C VAL A 297 -37.34 -12.86 15.08
N TRP A 298 -37.59 -11.63 15.60
CA TRP A 298 -38.41 -11.34 16.76
C TRP A 298 -39.67 -10.49 16.45
N GLY A 299 -39.92 -10.19 15.14
CA GLY A 299 -41.05 -9.38 14.65
C GLY A 299 -42.30 -10.18 14.31
#